data_fcbf8c334d5c65e0125f88222a8a61e3
#
_entry.id   fcbf8c334d5c65e0125f88222a8a61e3
#
_cell.length_a   1.000
_cell.length_b   1.000
_cell.length_c   1.000
_cell.angle_alpha   90.00
_cell.angle_beta   90.00
_cell.angle_gamma   90.00
#
_symmetry.space_group_name_H-M   'P 1'
#
loop_
_entity.id
_entity.type
_entity.pdbx_description
1 polymer ?
#
loop_
_entity_poly.entity_id
_entity_poly.type
_entity_poly.pdbx_seq_one_letter_code
_entity_poly.pdbx_strand_id
1 'polypeptide(L)'
;DTARFWASRAEWNADDERFEYRDVIGPDEYHEHVDNNAYTNRFAQWNLQTAFDVLAWLREVAPERAAALVEQLDLTDERLSHWRDVIDRMHLHVSETGLIEQFDGYFRRQDVDLAAMEPRTRSVQEIFGIEGCNQTQALKQPDVLMLQFLLRDHYTDDEIRANYAYYNPRTD
;
A
#
# COMPACT_ATOMS: atom_id res chain seq x y z
N ASP A 1 5.88 -17.32 5.72
CA ASP A 1 5.76 -16.55 6.99
C ASP A 1 5.21 -15.14 6.76
N THR A 2 5.74 -14.37 5.80
CA THR A 2 5.26 -12.99 5.52
C THR A 2 3.79 -12.95 5.11
N ALA A 3 3.34 -13.85 4.23
CA ALA A 3 1.94 -13.94 3.83
C ALA A 3 1.01 -14.23 5.03
N ARG A 4 1.43 -15.11 5.96
CA ARG A 4 0.67 -15.37 7.19
C ARG A 4 0.53 -14.11 8.04
N PHE A 5 1.62 -13.34 8.18
CA PHE A 5 1.60 -12.07 8.90
C PHE A 5 0.61 -11.10 8.27
N TRP A 6 0.71 -10.84 6.96
CA TRP A 6 -0.17 -9.90 6.28
C TRP A 6 -1.64 -10.32 6.33
N ALA A 7 -1.95 -11.61 6.11
CA ALA A 7 -3.32 -12.09 6.24
C ALA A 7 -3.88 -11.94 7.65
N SER A 8 -3.04 -12.13 8.69
CA SER A 8 -3.47 -12.00 10.09
C SER A 8 -3.66 -10.55 10.56
N ARG A 9 -3.04 -9.59 9.83
CA ARG A 9 -3.17 -8.16 10.12
C ARG A 9 -4.33 -7.49 9.38
N ALA A 10 -4.89 -8.16 8.37
CA ALA A 10 -6.02 -7.64 7.63
C ALA A 10 -7.28 -7.62 8.50
N GLU A 11 -7.90 -6.47 8.64
CA GLU A 11 -9.11 -6.24 9.43
C GLU A 11 -10.33 -6.22 8.50
N TRP A 12 -11.36 -7.00 8.84
CA TRP A 12 -12.60 -7.02 8.08
C TRP A 12 -13.49 -5.84 8.45
N ASN A 13 -13.81 -5.01 7.48
CA ASN A 13 -14.82 -3.96 7.59
C ASN A 13 -16.16 -4.50 7.06
N ALA A 14 -17.09 -4.78 7.97
CA ALA A 14 -18.38 -5.37 7.63
C ALA A 14 -19.35 -4.39 6.93
N ASP A 15 -19.18 -3.11 7.15
CA ASP A 15 -20.04 -2.07 6.56
C ASP A 15 -19.72 -1.87 5.06
N ASP A 16 -18.44 -1.97 4.72
CA ASP A 16 -17.94 -1.80 3.34
C ASP A 16 -17.61 -3.13 2.64
N GLU A 17 -17.76 -4.27 3.33
CA GLU A 17 -17.47 -5.64 2.86
C GLU A 17 -16.06 -5.78 2.25
N ARG A 18 -15.03 -5.20 2.91
CA ARG A 18 -13.65 -5.18 2.45
C ARG A 18 -12.66 -5.43 3.57
N PHE A 19 -11.42 -5.81 3.21
CA PHE A 19 -10.30 -5.86 4.15
C PHE A 19 -9.53 -4.54 4.14
N GLU A 20 -9.02 -4.17 5.32
CA GLU A 20 -8.31 -2.92 5.57
C GLU A 20 -7.07 -3.18 6.42
N TYR A 21 -6.06 -2.31 6.27
CA TYR A 21 -4.98 -2.16 7.26
C TYR A 21 -5.13 -0.79 7.91
N ARG A 22 -5.31 -0.79 9.22
CA ARG A 22 -5.51 0.41 10.02
C ARG A 22 -4.29 0.72 10.87
N ASP A 23 -4.16 1.99 11.24
CA ASP A 23 -3.10 2.48 12.14
C ASP A 23 -1.70 2.09 11.64
N VAL A 24 -1.40 2.43 10.38
CA VAL A 24 -0.13 2.13 9.74
C VAL A 24 0.66 3.41 9.44
N ILE A 25 1.94 3.23 9.18
CA ILE A 25 2.79 4.22 8.54
C ILE A 25 3.31 3.62 7.24
N GLY A 26 3.19 4.36 6.15
CA GLY A 26 3.79 3.99 4.87
C GLY A 26 5.26 4.36 4.79
N PRO A 27 5.89 4.28 3.60
CA PRO A 27 7.21 4.88 3.36
C PRO A 27 7.26 6.39 3.63
N ASP A 28 6.15 7.08 3.47
CA ASP A 28 6.04 8.51 3.77
C ASP A 28 6.00 8.77 5.28
N GLU A 29 7.11 9.24 5.81
CA GLU A 29 7.28 9.49 7.24
C GLU A 29 6.62 10.80 7.72
N TYR A 30 5.95 11.56 6.85
CA TYR A 30 5.19 12.75 7.25
C TYR A 30 3.77 12.41 7.74
N HIS A 31 3.29 11.18 7.42
CA HIS A 31 1.95 10.73 7.77
C HIS A 31 1.99 9.46 8.60
N GLU A 32 1.77 9.61 9.89
CA GLU A 32 1.69 8.52 10.87
C GLU A 32 0.24 8.23 11.25
N HIS A 33 -0.03 6.99 11.69
CA HIS A 33 -1.36 6.57 12.16
C HIS A 33 -2.45 6.77 11.11
N VAL A 34 -2.19 6.33 9.87
CA VAL A 34 -3.14 6.41 8.76
C VAL A 34 -3.80 5.06 8.50
N ASP A 35 -5.02 5.11 7.93
CA ASP A 35 -5.74 3.93 7.52
C ASP A 35 -5.63 3.73 6.01
N ASN A 36 -5.55 2.47 5.59
CA ASN A 36 -5.59 2.08 4.19
C ASN A 36 -4.51 2.75 3.32
N ASN A 37 -3.26 2.79 3.83
CA ASN A 37 -2.14 3.26 3.02
C ASN A 37 -2.00 2.40 1.76
N ALA A 38 -2.08 3.03 0.59
CA ALA A 38 -2.12 2.36 -0.71
C ALA A 38 -0.90 1.48 -0.97
N TYR A 39 0.30 1.94 -0.59
CA TYR A 39 1.52 1.15 -0.68
C TYR A 39 1.44 -0.11 0.18
N THR A 40 1.07 0.03 1.45
CA THR A 40 0.95 -1.08 2.39
C THR A 40 -0.09 -2.10 1.91
N ASN A 41 -1.30 -1.66 1.55
CA ASN A 41 -2.38 -2.53 1.11
C ASN A 41 -2.00 -3.29 -0.16
N ARG A 42 -1.42 -2.60 -1.14
CA ARG A 42 -1.06 -3.22 -2.42
C ARG A 42 0.11 -4.19 -2.30
N PHE A 43 1.12 -3.87 -1.48
CA PHE A 43 2.23 -4.80 -1.22
C PHE A 43 1.82 -6.01 -0.40
N ALA A 44 0.87 -5.88 0.51
CA ALA A 44 0.29 -7.02 1.21
C ALA A 44 -0.46 -7.94 0.24
N GLN A 45 -1.31 -7.39 -0.65
CA GLN A 45 -1.95 -8.15 -1.73
C GLN A 45 -0.90 -8.89 -2.60
N TRP A 46 0.12 -8.16 -3.07
CA TRP A 46 1.19 -8.73 -3.89
C TRP A 46 1.94 -9.84 -3.16
N ASN A 47 2.23 -9.67 -1.86
CA ASN A 47 2.90 -10.69 -1.05
C ASN A 47 2.06 -11.97 -0.93
N LEU A 48 0.75 -11.83 -0.69
CA LEU A 48 -0.17 -12.96 -0.63
C LEU A 48 -0.29 -13.68 -1.97
N GLN A 49 -0.43 -12.93 -3.08
CA GLN A 49 -0.47 -13.51 -4.42
C GLN A 49 0.83 -14.24 -4.76
N THR A 50 1.98 -13.62 -4.45
CA THR A 50 3.30 -14.23 -4.65
C THR A 50 3.44 -15.56 -3.89
N ALA A 51 2.84 -15.67 -2.68
CA ALA A 51 2.85 -16.92 -1.94
C ALA A 51 2.09 -18.04 -2.67
N PHE A 52 0.97 -17.74 -3.34
CA PHE A 52 0.26 -18.70 -4.20
C PHE A 52 1.08 -19.08 -5.42
N ASP A 53 1.69 -18.09 -6.08
CA ASP A 53 2.48 -18.33 -7.30
C ASP A 53 3.71 -19.19 -7.00
N VAL A 54 4.40 -18.92 -5.91
CA VAL A 54 5.55 -19.72 -5.43
C VAL A 54 5.10 -21.14 -5.06
N LEU A 55 3.94 -21.30 -4.40
CA LEU A 55 3.42 -22.63 -4.06
C LEU A 55 3.05 -23.42 -5.32
N ALA A 56 2.43 -22.79 -6.29
CA ALA A 56 2.08 -23.40 -7.58
C ALA A 56 3.35 -23.83 -8.32
N TRP A 57 4.32 -22.94 -8.48
CA TRP A 57 5.61 -23.23 -9.08
C TRP A 57 6.32 -24.39 -8.38
N LEU A 58 6.36 -24.39 -7.03
CA LEU A 58 7.03 -25.42 -6.27
C LEU A 58 6.36 -26.80 -6.44
N ARG A 59 5.03 -26.85 -6.59
CA ARG A 59 4.29 -28.09 -6.89
C ARG A 59 4.70 -28.72 -8.22
N GLU A 60 5.09 -27.89 -9.19
CA GLU A 60 5.54 -28.34 -10.51
C GLU A 60 6.98 -28.85 -10.46
N VAL A 61 7.89 -28.09 -9.84
CA VAL A 61 9.34 -28.37 -9.90
C VAL A 61 9.85 -29.27 -8.79
N ALA A 62 9.18 -29.32 -7.63
CA ALA A 62 9.59 -30.09 -6.45
C ALA A 62 8.38 -30.50 -5.59
N PRO A 63 7.50 -31.41 -6.09
CA PRO A 63 6.21 -31.72 -5.46
C PRO A 63 6.33 -32.26 -4.04
N GLU A 64 7.35 -33.07 -3.73
CA GLU A 64 7.61 -33.60 -2.38
C GLU A 64 7.96 -32.46 -1.41
N ARG A 65 8.75 -31.47 -1.86
CA ARG A 65 9.08 -30.29 -1.07
C ARG A 65 7.87 -29.40 -0.85
N ALA A 66 7.03 -29.25 -1.86
CA ALA A 66 5.77 -28.51 -1.75
C ALA A 66 4.84 -29.14 -0.68
N ALA A 67 4.67 -30.47 -0.73
CA ALA A 67 3.86 -31.20 0.24
C ALA A 67 4.40 -31.03 1.68
N ALA A 68 5.70 -31.19 1.87
CA ALA A 68 6.34 -30.99 3.17
C ALA A 68 6.16 -29.55 3.71
N LEU A 69 6.25 -28.54 2.85
CA LEU A 69 6.03 -27.14 3.26
C LEU A 69 4.56 -26.85 3.58
N VAL A 70 3.62 -27.41 2.83
CA VAL A 70 2.18 -27.28 3.12
C VAL A 70 1.88 -27.81 4.52
N GLU A 71 2.41 -28.99 4.86
CA GLU A 71 2.28 -29.59 6.20
C GLU A 71 3.00 -28.75 7.27
N GLN A 72 4.28 -28.44 7.06
CA GLN A 72 5.12 -27.72 8.01
C GLN A 72 4.56 -26.34 8.35
N LEU A 73 4.01 -25.63 7.36
CA LEU A 73 3.46 -24.28 7.51
C LEU A 73 1.95 -24.31 7.80
N ASP A 74 1.34 -25.49 7.93
CA ASP A 74 -0.08 -25.66 8.17
C ASP A 74 -0.93 -24.82 7.18
N LEU A 75 -0.67 -24.99 5.88
CA LEU A 75 -1.39 -24.29 4.80
C LEU A 75 -2.67 -25.07 4.46
N THR A 76 -3.65 -24.97 5.36
CA THR A 76 -4.96 -25.60 5.16
C THR A 76 -5.75 -24.90 4.05
N ASP A 77 -6.75 -25.57 3.48
CA ASP A 77 -7.63 -24.99 2.47
C ASP A 77 -8.39 -23.76 3.03
N GLU A 78 -8.79 -23.79 4.30
CA GLU A 78 -9.43 -22.66 4.98
C GLU A 78 -8.51 -21.45 5.05
N ARG A 79 -7.24 -21.65 5.42
CA ARG A 79 -6.24 -20.58 5.46
C ARG A 79 -5.96 -19.99 4.08
N LEU A 80 -5.80 -20.84 3.08
CA LEU A 80 -5.60 -20.39 1.71
C LEU A 80 -6.84 -19.67 1.16
N SER A 81 -8.04 -20.13 1.49
CA SER A 81 -9.28 -19.43 1.15
C SER A 81 -9.34 -18.04 1.78
N HIS A 82 -9.00 -17.92 3.07
CA HIS A 82 -8.93 -16.62 3.73
C HIS A 82 -7.91 -15.68 3.07
N TRP A 83 -6.72 -16.18 2.68
CA TRP A 83 -5.76 -15.36 1.95
C TRP A 83 -6.30 -14.87 0.60
N ARG A 84 -7.07 -15.72 -0.09
CA ARG A 84 -7.74 -15.33 -1.34
C ARG A 84 -8.75 -14.22 -1.10
N ASP A 85 -9.57 -14.37 -0.07
CA ASP A 85 -10.53 -13.34 0.33
C ASP A 85 -9.85 -11.99 0.64
N VAL A 86 -8.71 -12.01 1.33
CA VAL A 86 -7.94 -10.79 1.61
C VAL A 86 -7.42 -10.17 0.31
N ILE A 87 -6.89 -10.97 -0.63
CA ILE A 87 -6.43 -10.48 -1.94
C ILE A 87 -7.58 -9.81 -2.69
N ASP A 88 -8.73 -10.50 -2.79
CA ASP A 88 -9.84 -10.11 -3.67
C ASP A 88 -10.58 -8.88 -3.14
N ARG A 89 -10.56 -8.67 -1.82
CA ARG A 89 -11.35 -7.62 -1.14
C ARG A 89 -10.50 -6.62 -0.35
N MET A 90 -9.20 -6.56 -0.61
CA MET A 90 -8.34 -5.54 -0.01
C MET A 90 -8.68 -4.15 -0.54
N HIS A 91 -8.89 -3.20 0.36
CA HIS A 91 -9.21 -1.83 -0.01
C HIS A 91 -8.05 -1.13 -0.75
N LEU A 92 -8.38 -0.48 -1.84
CA LEU A 92 -7.53 0.47 -2.54
C LEU A 92 -8.43 1.54 -3.19
N HIS A 93 -8.31 2.77 -2.73
CA HIS A 93 -9.08 3.86 -3.29
C HIS A 93 -8.41 4.38 -4.57
N VAL A 94 -9.08 4.18 -5.71
CA VAL A 94 -8.69 4.73 -7.01
C VAL A 94 -9.83 5.57 -7.55
N SER A 95 -9.56 6.84 -7.85
CA SER A 95 -10.54 7.75 -8.43
C SER A 95 -10.90 7.35 -9.88
N GLU A 96 -11.98 7.92 -10.42
CA GLU A 96 -12.38 7.75 -11.82
C GLU A 96 -11.30 8.19 -12.83
N THR A 97 -10.40 9.07 -12.41
CA THR A 97 -9.28 9.56 -13.23
C THR A 97 -8.00 8.74 -13.09
N GLY A 98 -8.03 7.63 -12.35
CA GLY A 98 -6.86 6.79 -12.09
C GLY A 98 -5.90 7.33 -11.01
N LEU A 99 -6.29 8.39 -10.29
CA LEU A 99 -5.53 8.83 -9.12
C LEU A 99 -5.76 7.88 -7.94
N ILE A 100 -4.69 7.38 -7.38
CA ILE A 100 -4.69 6.54 -6.19
C ILE A 100 -4.62 7.48 -4.97
N GLU A 101 -5.55 7.36 -4.04
CA GLU A 101 -5.46 8.07 -2.76
C GLU A 101 -4.37 7.41 -1.89
N GLN A 102 -3.42 8.18 -1.39
CA GLN A 102 -2.25 7.61 -0.68
C GLN A 102 -2.66 6.86 0.60
N PHE A 103 -3.69 7.35 1.31
CA PHE A 103 -4.36 6.73 2.45
C PHE A 103 -5.75 7.38 2.63
N ASP A 104 -6.62 6.78 3.40
CA ASP A 104 -7.98 7.28 3.59
C ASP A 104 -7.98 8.73 4.09
N GLY A 105 -8.55 9.61 3.27
CA GLY A 105 -8.66 11.04 3.59
C GLY A 105 -7.48 11.91 3.18
N TYR A 106 -6.49 11.38 2.49
CA TYR A 106 -5.35 12.18 2.02
C TYR A 106 -5.78 13.36 1.15
N PHE A 107 -6.70 13.15 0.21
CA PHE A 107 -7.19 14.22 -0.67
C PHE A 107 -7.96 15.33 0.06
N ARG A 108 -8.38 15.09 1.30
CA ARG A 108 -9.04 16.10 2.16
C ARG A 108 -8.05 16.88 3.05
N ARG A 109 -6.77 16.48 3.09
CA ARG A 109 -5.72 17.21 3.80
C ARG A 109 -5.45 18.55 3.13
N GLN A 110 -4.89 19.50 3.88
CA GLN A 110 -4.53 20.82 3.35
C GLN A 110 -3.49 20.68 2.24
N ASP A 111 -3.81 21.16 1.03
CA ASP A 111 -2.84 21.28 -0.05
C ASP A 111 -1.88 22.44 0.23
N VAL A 112 -0.58 22.20 0.13
CA VAL A 112 0.48 23.16 0.40
C VAL A 112 1.29 23.36 -0.87
N ASP A 113 1.41 24.61 -1.32
CA ASP A 113 2.26 24.97 -2.44
C ASP A 113 3.73 25.04 -1.97
N LEU A 114 4.44 23.91 -2.11
CA LEU A 114 5.84 23.81 -1.72
C LEU A 114 6.74 24.72 -2.58
N ALA A 115 6.40 24.95 -3.85
CA ALA A 115 7.16 25.82 -4.73
C ALA A 115 7.10 27.28 -4.28
N ALA A 116 5.96 27.73 -3.73
CA ALA A 116 5.82 29.07 -3.16
C ALA A 116 6.65 29.29 -1.87
N MET A 117 7.10 28.20 -1.24
CA MET A 117 7.95 28.25 -0.04
C MET A 117 9.44 28.37 -0.35
N GLU A 118 9.85 28.29 -1.61
CA GLU A 118 11.24 28.41 -2.02
C GLU A 118 11.71 29.88 -2.12
N PRO A 119 13.00 30.22 -1.81
CA PRO A 119 14.03 29.29 -1.29
C PRO A 119 13.86 29.05 0.23
N ARG A 120 13.78 27.79 0.63
CA ARG A 120 13.72 27.40 2.05
C ARG A 120 15.01 26.74 2.49
N THR A 121 15.36 26.91 3.77
CA THR A 121 16.56 26.33 4.39
C THR A 121 16.20 25.26 5.43
N ARG A 122 14.93 24.97 5.59
CA ARG A 122 14.39 23.97 6.52
C ARG A 122 13.45 23.03 5.78
N SER A 123 13.39 21.78 6.20
CA SER A 123 12.41 20.83 5.68
C SER A 123 10.97 21.24 6.03
N VAL A 124 10.01 20.67 5.32
CA VAL A 124 8.58 20.89 5.61
C VAL A 124 8.27 20.49 7.06
N GLN A 125 8.84 19.40 7.56
CA GLN A 125 8.66 18.96 8.94
C GLN A 125 9.24 19.93 9.98
N GLU A 126 10.35 20.60 9.68
CA GLU A 126 10.88 21.64 10.57
C GLU A 126 10.04 22.92 10.58
N ILE A 127 9.26 23.14 9.51
CA ILE A 127 8.37 24.31 9.40
C ILE A 127 7.02 24.06 10.07
N PHE A 128 6.38 22.92 9.79
CA PHE A 128 5.03 22.60 10.28
C PHE A 128 5.02 21.75 11.55
N GLY A 129 6.13 21.08 11.91
CA GLY A 129 6.17 20.06 12.93
C GLY A 129 5.53 18.74 12.46
N ILE A 130 5.63 17.69 13.27
CA ILE A 130 5.09 16.35 12.97
C ILE A 130 3.57 16.43 12.76
N GLU A 131 2.86 17.00 13.72
CA GLU A 131 1.40 17.15 13.66
C GLU A 131 0.93 17.98 12.45
N GLY A 132 1.66 19.06 12.14
CA GLY A 132 1.35 19.91 11.00
C GLY A 132 1.56 19.19 9.67
N CYS A 133 2.65 18.44 9.50
CA CYS A 133 2.85 17.61 8.32
C CYS A 133 1.71 16.61 8.13
N ASN A 134 1.31 15.91 9.17
CA ASN A 134 0.22 14.94 9.13
C ASN A 134 -1.14 15.55 8.73
N GLN A 135 -1.31 16.86 8.80
CA GLN A 135 -2.55 17.55 8.36
C GLN A 135 -2.47 18.09 6.93
N THR A 136 -1.36 17.95 6.23
CA THR A 136 -1.14 18.47 4.88
C THR A 136 -1.05 17.36 3.83
N GLN A 137 -1.02 17.73 2.56
CA GLN A 137 -0.67 16.84 1.44
C GLN A 137 0.83 16.87 1.10
N ALA A 138 1.65 17.54 1.89
CA ALA A 138 3.10 17.53 1.69
C ALA A 138 3.67 16.16 2.09
N LEU A 139 4.54 15.62 1.25
CA LEU A 139 5.10 14.28 1.38
C LEU A 139 6.61 14.34 1.58
N LYS A 140 7.13 13.47 2.42
CA LYS A 140 8.57 13.21 2.46
C LYS A 140 8.96 12.21 1.36
N GLN A 141 8.22 11.12 1.23
CA GLN A 141 8.32 10.13 0.16
C GLN A 141 6.92 9.89 -0.44
N PRO A 142 6.78 9.94 -1.77
CA PRO A 142 5.49 9.71 -2.41
C PRO A 142 5.19 8.22 -2.55
N ASP A 143 4.48 7.63 -1.59
CA ASP A 143 4.15 6.20 -1.51
C ASP A 143 3.55 5.66 -2.80
N VAL A 144 2.62 6.41 -3.39
CA VAL A 144 1.95 6.02 -4.63
C VAL A 144 2.93 5.94 -5.81
N LEU A 145 3.87 6.88 -5.91
CA LEU A 145 4.87 6.84 -6.97
C LEU A 145 5.85 5.68 -6.77
N MET A 146 6.26 5.42 -5.52
CA MET A 146 7.09 4.28 -5.19
C MET A 146 6.37 2.96 -5.48
N LEU A 147 5.10 2.85 -5.13
CA LEU A 147 4.25 1.71 -5.45
C LEU A 147 4.21 1.45 -6.96
N GLN A 148 3.92 2.47 -7.77
CA GLN A 148 3.85 2.36 -9.23
C GLN A 148 5.20 2.06 -9.87
N PHE A 149 6.31 2.52 -9.29
CA PHE A 149 7.64 2.17 -9.75
C PHE A 149 7.97 0.68 -9.50
N LEU A 150 7.69 0.18 -8.31
CA LEU A 150 8.03 -1.19 -7.90
C LEU A 150 7.10 -2.25 -8.51
N LEU A 151 5.83 -1.92 -8.73
CA LEU A 151 4.84 -2.79 -9.36
C LEU A 151 4.40 -2.25 -10.74
N ARG A 152 5.38 -1.78 -11.52
CA ARG A 152 5.19 -1.08 -12.80
C ARG A 152 4.23 -1.79 -13.74
N ASP A 153 4.31 -3.12 -13.83
CA ASP A 153 3.52 -3.93 -14.75
C ASP A 153 2.02 -4.02 -14.39
N HIS A 154 1.65 -3.50 -13.21
CA HIS A 154 0.26 -3.44 -12.75
C HIS A 154 -0.47 -2.14 -13.10
N TYR A 155 0.22 -1.18 -13.73
CA TYR A 155 -0.29 0.15 -14.00
C TYR A 155 -0.05 0.57 -15.45
N THR A 156 -0.98 1.30 -16.03
CA THR A 156 -0.83 1.90 -17.35
C THR A 156 0.06 3.15 -17.30
N ASP A 157 0.61 3.54 -18.45
CA ASP A 157 1.40 4.77 -18.56
C ASP A 157 0.58 6.01 -18.20
N ASP A 158 -0.71 6.02 -18.51
CA ASP A 158 -1.58 7.16 -18.22
C ASP A 158 -1.87 7.29 -16.72
N GLU A 159 -2.12 6.18 -16.01
CA GLU A 159 -2.23 6.17 -14.55
C GLU A 159 -0.94 6.66 -13.88
N ILE A 160 0.22 6.20 -14.34
CA ILE A 160 1.51 6.63 -13.80
C ILE A 160 1.73 8.12 -14.03
N ARG A 161 1.44 8.63 -15.24
CA ARG A 161 1.57 10.07 -15.53
C ARG A 161 0.63 10.91 -14.69
N ALA A 162 -0.62 10.47 -14.50
CA ALA A 162 -1.59 11.21 -13.69
C ALA A 162 -1.14 11.29 -12.22
N ASN A 163 -0.72 10.16 -11.65
CA ASN A 163 -0.23 10.13 -10.26
C ASN A 163 1.08 10.92 -10.12
N TYR A 164 2.01 10.80 -11.05
CA TYR A 164 3.24 11.59 -11.02
C TYR A 164 2.95 13.10 -11.06
N ALA A 165 2.08 13.54 -11.94
CA ALA A 165 1.70 14.96 -12.04
C ALA A 165 1.06 15.49 -10.75
N TYR A 166 0.33 14.62 -10.02
CA TYR A 166 -0.31 14.99 -8.77
C TYR A 166 0.66 14.99 -7.58
N TYR A 167 1.43 13.92 -7.40
CA TYR A 167 2.23 13.70 -6.19
C TYR A 167 3.60 14.40 -6.23
N ASN A 168 4.24 14.51 -7.40
CA ASN A 168 5.59 15.08 -7.51
C ASN A 168 5.69 16.55 -7.00
N PRO A 169 4.73 17.47 -7.29
CA PRO A 169 4.78 18.83 -6.75
C PRO A 169 4.55 18.93 -5.23
N ARG A 170 4.04 17.86 -4.61
CA ARG A 170 3.75 17.78 -3.17
C ARG A 170 4.86 17.08 -2.38
N THR A 171 5.89 16.63 -3.06
CA THR A 171 7.04 15.94 -2.45
C THR A 171 8.12 16.92 -2.06
N ASP A 172 8.58 16.85 -0.81
CA ASP A 172 9.60 17.70 -0.20
C ASP A 172 11.03 17.42 -0.72
#